data_dc6c7e0c43a818f352b76fe54f9445d2
#
_entry.id   dc6c7e0c43a818f352b76fe54f9445d2
#
_cell.length_a   1.000
_cell.length_b   1.000
_cell.length_c   1.000
_cell.angle_alpha   90.00
_cell.angle_beta   90.00
_cell.angle_gamma   90.00
#
_symmetry.space_group_name_H-M   'P 1'
#
loop_
_entity.id
_entity.type
_entity.pdbx_description
1 polymer ?
#
loop_
_entity_poly.entity_id
_entity_poly.type
_entity_poly.pdbx_seq_one_letter_code
_entity_poly.pdbx_strand_id
1 'polypeptide(L)'
;MIAEVMKSYEALINDGLNISVLLVVSPDKIYNDWHKLIKSNNKKSHIEKVLHNISLSASLITIIDGHSSALSWIGSVLGHKVYPLGVDKFGQSGNLDEVYKDNNIDFKSIIDNIAKSIVDN
;
A
#
# COMPACT_ATOMS: atom_id res chain seq x y z
N MET A 1 -0.85 13.31 -0.44
CA MET A 1 -0.47 11.92 -0.12
C MET A 1 0.54 11.34 -1.11
N ILE A 2 0.33 11.47 -2.41
CA ILE A 2 1.30 10.99 -3.41
C ILE A 2 2.67 11.64 -3.21
N ALA A 3 2.71 12.92 -2.90
CA ALA A 3 3.96 13.64 -2.64
C ALA A 3 4.76 13.02 -1.49
N GLU A 4 4.10 12.65 -0.39
CA GLU A 4 4.72 12.01 0.76
C GLU A 4 5.25 10.61 0.41
N VAL A 5 4.49 9.87 -0.38
CA VAL A 5 4.91 8.54 -0.84
C VAL A 5 6.15 8.64 -1.73
N MET A 6 6.15 9.53 -2.70
CA MET A 6 7.28 9.70 -3.62
C MET A 6 8.52 10.20 -2.90
N LYS A 7 8.36 11.10 -1.93
CA LYS A 7 9.46 11.56 -1.10
C LYS A 7 10.07 10.44 -0.27
N SER A 8 9.23 9.58 0.30
CA SER A 8 9.67 8.40 1.04
C SER A 8 10.40 7.42 0.14
N TYR A 9 9.88 7.19 -1.06
CA TYR A 9 10.48 6.30 -2.05
C TYR A 9 11.89 6.78 -2.42
N GLU A 10 12.06 8.07 -2.73
CA GLU A 10 13.36 8.63 -3.09
C GLU A 10 14.38 8.49 -1.95
N ALA A 11 13.94 8.78 -0.71
CA ALA A 11 14.83 8.66 0.44
C ALA A 11 15.30 7.22 0.65
N LEU A 12 14.40 6.24 0.50
CA LEU A 12 14.73 4.84 0.72
C LEU A 12 15.57 4.25 -0.41
N ILE A 13 15.34 4.67 -1.65
CA ILE A 13 16.17 4.26 -2.78
C ILE A 13 17.58 4.80 -2.61
N ASN A 14 17.73 6.05 -2.14
CA ASN A 14 19.04 6.63 -1.85
C ASN A 14 19.78 5.89 -0.73
N ASP A 15 19.05 5.27 0.18
CA ASP A 15 19.62 4.42 1.24
C ASP A 15 19.93 3.00 0.75
N GLY A 16 19.74 2.70 -0.52
CA GLY A 16 20.08 1.42 -1.11
C GLY A 16 19.02 0.33 -0.97
N LEU A 17 17.81 0.68 -0.55
CA LEU A 17 16.72 -0.30 -0.42
C LEU A 17 16.07 -0.58 -1.76
N ASN A 18 15.74 -1.85 -1.99
CA ASN A 18 15.07 -2.29 -3.20
C ASN A 18 13.56 -2.27 -2.98
N ILE A 19 12.93 -1.17 -3.32
CA ILE A 19 11.48 -0.98 -3.20
C ILE A 19 10.90 -0.51 -4.53
N SER A 20 9.60 -0.75 -4.69
CA SER A 20 8.85 -0.29 -5.86
C SER A 20 7.57 0.38 -5.42
N VAL A 21 7.06 1.27 -6.24
CA VAL A 21 5.78 1.95 -5.98
C VAL A 21 4.79 1.56 -7.06
N LEU A 22 3.60 1.13 -6.63
CA LEU A 22 2.48 0.86 -7.51
C LEU A 22 1.40 1.91 -7.24
N LEU A 23 1.07 2.69 -8.25
CA LEU A 23 -0.03 3.64 -8.16
C LEU A 23 -1.32 2.97 -8.58
N VAL A 24 -2.26 2.85 -7.64
CA VAL A 24 -3.58 2.27 -7.89
C VAL A 24 -4.56 3.40 -8.19
N VAL A 25 -4.92 3.55 -9.45
CA VAL A 25 -5.77 4.65 -9.90
C VAL A 25 -7.24 4.39 -9.59
N SER A 26 -7.67 3.14 -9.66
CA SER A 26 -9.07 2.77 -9.43
C SER A 26 -9.15 1.49 -8.61
N PRO A 27 -9.11 1.62 -7.26
CA PRO A 27 -9.15 0.45 -6.38
C PRO A 27 -10.37 -0.44 -6.58
N ASP A 28 -11.53 0.16 -6.81
CA ASP A 28 -12.78 -0.59 -6.98
C ASP A 28 -12.76 -1.45 -8.23
N LYS A 29 -12.22 -0.93 -9.33
CA LYS A 29 -12.14 -1.69 -10.59
C LYS A 29 -11.17 -2.86 -10.45
N ILE A 30 -10.06 -2.66 -9.78
CA ILE A 30 -9.06 -3.70 -9.55
C ILE A 30 -9.63 -4.78 -8.64
N TYR A 31 -10.33 -4.39 -7.59
CA TYR A 31 -10.98 -5.33 -6.69
C TYR A 31 -12.04 -6.15 -7.41
N ASN A 32 -12.91 -5.50 -8.20
CA ASN A 32 -13.98 -6.18 -8.92
C ASN A 32 -13.43 -7.17 -9.95
N ASP A 33 -12.36 -6.79 -10.66
CA ASP A 33 -11.69 -7.67 -11.60
C ASP A 33 -11.15 -8.92 -10.89
N TRP A 34 -10.44 -8.73 -9.78
CA TRP A 34 -9.89 -9.83 -9.00
C TRP A 34 -10.99 -10.72 -8.42
N HIS A 35 -12.01 -10.11 -7.81
CA HIS A 35 -13.10 -10.84 -7.18
C HIS A 35 -13.89 -11.66 -8.19
N LYS A 36 -14.09 -11.12 -9.37
CA LYS A 36 -14.78 -11.83 -10.46
C LYS A 36 -13.95 -13.00 -10.97
N LEU A 37 -12.65 -12.82 -11.15
CA LEU A 37 -11.77 -13.84 -11.73
C LEU A 37 -11.29 -14.87 -10.72
N ILE A 38 -11.37 -14.62 -9.42
CA ILE A 38 -11.00 -15.60 -8.40
C ILE A 38 -11.90 -16.84 -8.48
N LYS A 39 -13.11 -16.70 -9.01
CA LYS A 39 -14.04 -17.81 -9.23
C LYS A 39 -13.81 -18.51 -10.55
N SER A 40 -12.93 -18.00 -11.39
CA SER A 40 -12.60 -18.55 -12.70
C SER A 40 -11.21 -19.18 -12.64
N ASN A 41 -11.09 -20.45 -13.00
CA ASN A 41 -9.82 -21.14 -12.94
C ASN A 41 -8.91 -20.85 -14.15
N ASN A 42 -9.39 -20.09 -15.13
CA ASN A 42 -8.73 -20.00 -16.43
C ASN A 42 -8.02 -18.65 -16.70
N LYS A 43 -8.25 -17.62 -15.89
CA LYS A 43 -7.68 -16.28 -16.13
C LYS A 43 -7.18 -15.67 -14.83
N LYS A 44 -6.01 -15.07 -14.92
CA LYS A 44 -5.45 -14.27 -13.81
C LYS A 44 -5.94 -12.83 -13.92
N SER A 45 -6.30 -12.26 -12.79
CA SER A 45 -6.66 -10.84 -12.74
C SER A 45 -5.45 -9.95 -13.01
N HIS A 46 -5.71 -8.69 -13.33
CA HIS A 46 -4.63 -7.72 -13.56
C HIS A 46 -3.72 -7.60 -12.34
N ILE A 47 -4.30 -7.51 -11.15
CA ILE A 47 -3.50 -7.37 -9.91
C ILE A 47 -2.64 -8.61 -9.64
N GLU A 48 -3.11 -9.81 -9.95
CA GLU A 48 -2.29 -11.01 -9.82
C GLU A 48 -1.05 -10.94 -10.72
N LYS A 49 -1.22 -10.48 -11.96
CA LYS A 49 -0.11 -10.34 -12.90
C LYS A 49 0.92 -9.33 -12.41
N VAL A 50 0.47 -8.22 -11.83
CA VAL A 50 1.36 -7.19 -11.29
C VAL A 50 2.12 -7.72 -10.07
N LEU A 51 1.40 -8.33 -9.12
CA LEU A 51 2.01 -8.82 -7.89
C LEU A 51 2.89 -10.04 -8.10
N HIS A 52 2.69 -10.78 -9.18
CA HIS A 52 3.51 -11.95 -9.50
C HIS A 52 4.99 -11.58 -9.74
N ASN A 53 5.26 -10.33 -10.10
CA ASN A 53 6.63 -9.82 -10.29
C ASN A 53 7.32 -9.48 -8.96
N ILE A 54 6.61 -9.57 -7.83
CA ILE A 54 7.13 -9.25 -6.53
C ILE A 54 7.33 -10.54 -5.73
N SER A 55 8.47 -10.65 -5.04
CA SER A 55 8.75 -11.82 -4.21
C SER A 55 7.65 -12.03 -3.17
N LEU A 56 7.27 -13.28 -2.92
CA LEU A 56 6.28 -13.62 -1.89
C LEU A 56 6.76 -13.25 -0.47
N SER A 57 8.07 -13.13 -0.28
CA SER A 57 8.63 -12.69 1.00
C SER A 57 8.56 -11.17 1.19
N ALA A 58 8.26 -10.43 0.14
CA ALA A 58 8.12 -8.98 0.24
C ALA A 58 6.83 -8.61 0.96
N SER A 59 6.87 -7.51 1.69
CA SER A 59 5.69 -6.94 2.33
C SER A 59 5.10 -5.84 1.45
N LEU A 60 3.80 -5.69 1.53
CA LEU A 60 3.07 -4.64 0.83
C LEU A 60 2.68 -3.56 1.85
N ILE A 61 3.10 -2.35 1.61
CA ILE A 61 2.65 -1.19 2.38
C ILE A 61 1.59 -0.49 1.55
N THR A 62 0.34 -0.57 1.98
CA THR A 62 -0.75 0.12 1.27
C THR A 62 -1.00 1.47 1.91
N ILE A 63 -1.13 2.49 1.08
CA ILE A 63 -1.36 3.86 1.53
C ILE A 63 -2.54 4.41 0.75
N ILE A 64 -3.57 4.81 1.46
CA ILE A 64 -4.80 5.28 0.83
C ILE A 64 -5.33 6.51 1.55
N ASP A 65 -5.84 7.46 0.79
CA ASP A 65 -6.54 8.63 1.33
C ASP A 65 -7.99 8.26 1.59
N GLY A 66 -8.16 7.37 2.54
CA GLY A 66 -9.43 6.77 2.93
C GLY A 66 -9.15 5.76 4.03
N HIS A 67 -10.13 4.94 4.38
CA HIS A 67 -9.93 3.95 5.44
C HIS A 67 -8.85 2.93 5.03
N SER A 68 -7.96 2.62 5.95
CA SER A 68 -6.82 1.72 5.67
C SER A 68 -7.26 0.33 5.18
N SER A 69 -8.43 -0.13 5.56
CA SER A 69 -8.94 -1.44 5.14
C SER A 69 -9.30 -1.50 3.65
N ALA A 70 -9.46 -0.35 2.99
CA ALA A 70 -9.94 -0.31 1.60
C ALA A 70 -9.03 -1.00 0.59
N LEU A 71 -7.72 -1.09 0.89
CA LEU A 71 -6.75 -1.80 0.04
C LEU A 71 -6.13 -3.02 0.70
N SER A 72 -6.49 -3.32 1.95
CA SER A 72 -5.84 -4.43 2.68
C SER A 72 -6.11 -5.80 2.06
N TRP A 73 -7.17 -5.95 1.26
CA TRP A 73 -7.49 -7.18 0.55
C TRP A 73 -6.37 -7.63 -0.41
N ILE A 74 -5.51 -6.69 -0.82
CA ILE A 74 -4.46 -6.96 -1.80
C ILE A 74 -3.48 -8.03 -1.31
N GLY A 75 -3.34 -8.18 0.00
CA GLY A 75 -2.54 -9.24 0.60
C GLY A 75 -3.11 -10.64 0.39
N SER A 76 -4.41 -10.75 0.12
CA SER A 76 -5.05 -12.04 -0.13
C SER A 76 -4.85 -12.54 -1.56
N VAL A 77 -4.33 -11.70 -2.46
CA VAL A 77 -4.20 -12.05 -3.87
C VAL A 77 -3.17 -13.17 -4.06
N LEU A 78 -1.97 -13.00 -3.51
CA LEU A 78 -0.89 -14.01 -3.59
C LEU A 78 -0.31 -14.39 -2.22
N GLY A 79 -0.81 -13.84 -1.14
CA GLY A 79 -0.35 -14.17 0.20
C GLY A 79 0.76 -13.29 0.75
N HIS A 80 0.87 -12.06 0.28
CA HIS A 80 1.81 -11.09 0.84
C HIS A 80 1.30 -10.54 2.17
N LYS A 81 2.21 -10.26 3.08
CA LYS A 81 1.88 -9.54 4.31
C LYS A 81 1.63 -8.07 4.00
N VAL A 82 0.57 -7.50 4.55
CA VAL A 82 0.17 -6.12 4.29
C VAL A 82 0.27 -5.28 5.55
N TYR A 83 0.81 -4.08 5.41
CA TYR A 83 0.83 -3.04 6.45
C TYR A 83 -0.04 -1.90 5.93
N PRO A 84 -1.33 -1.86 6.33
CA PRO A 84 -2.26 -0.87 5.78
C PRO A 84 -2.14 0.47 6.50
N LEU A 85 -1.99 1.52 5.71
CA LEU A 85 -2.00 2.91 6.18
C LEU A 85 -3.12 3.66 5.46
N GLY A 86 -3.86 4.45 6.22
CA GLY A 86 -4.96 5.21 5.67
C GLY A 86 -5.49 6.22 6.68
N VAL A 87 -6.55 6.92 6.30
CA VAL A 87 -7.22 7.89 7.17
C VAL A 87 -8.32 7.16 7.95
N ASP A 88 -7.95 6.55 9.08
CA ASP A 88 -8.87 5.81 9.93
C ASP A 88 -9.57 6.72 10.95
N LYS A 89 -8.97 7.86 11.23
CA LYS A 89 -9.50 8.86 12.14
C LYS A 89 -9.63 10.18 11.40
N PHE A 90 -10.83 10.73 11.39
CA PHE A 90 -11.00 12.08 10.93
C PHE A 90 -10.47 13.00 12.03
N GLY A 91 -9.34 13.65 11.76
CA GLY A 91 -8.74 14.57 12.68
C GLY A 91 -9.70 15.72 12.97
N GLN A 92 -9.62 16.25 14.18
CA GLN A 92 -10.38 17.43 14.57
C GLN A 92 -9.78 18.71 14.00
N SER A 93 -8.63 18.58 13.36
CA SER A 93 -7.90 19.67 12.73
C SER A 93 -8.35 19.82 11.28
N GLY A 94 -8.50 21.05 10.81
CA GLY A 94 -8.73 21.34 9.40
C GLY A 94 -7.48 21.29 8.55
N ASN A 95 -6.33 20.98 9.12
CA ASN A 95 -5.04 20.98 8.44
C ASN A 95 -4.73 19.58 7.90
N LEU A 96 -4.51 19.49 6.59
CA LEU A 96 -4.25 18.22 5.92
C LEU A 96 -2.98 17.54 6.45
N ASP A 97 -1.92 18.29 6.72
CA ASP A 97 -0.67 17.74 7.25
C ASP A 97 -0.88 17.09 8.62
N GLU A 98 -1.69 17.70 9.47
CA GLU A 98 -2.02 17.12 10.78
C GLU A 98 -2.87 15.87 10.67
N VAL A 99 -3.82 15.84 9.72
CA VAL A 99 -4.63 14.66 9.45
C VAL A 99 -3.74 13.50 9.02
N TYR A 100 -2.79 13.74 8.14
CA TYR A 100 -1.85 12.71 7.69
C TYR A 100 -0.95 12.23 8.82
N LYS A 101 -0.46 13.12 9.65
CA LYS A 101 0.37 12.77 10.80
C LYS A 101 -0.41 11.93 11.81
N ASP A 102 -1.66 12.33 12.12
CA ASP A 102 -2.50 11.61 13.07
C ASP A 102 -2.84 10.20 12.61
N ASN A 103 -2.83 9.95 11.29
CA ASN A 103 -3.13 8.65 10.69
C ASN A 103 -1.88 7.91 10.20
N ASN A 104 -0.69 8.40 10.53
CA ASN A 104 0.60 7.77 10.18
C ASN A 104 0.85 7.64 8.68
N ILE A 105 0.39 8.59 7.89
CA ILE A 105 0.63 8.62 6.44
C ILE A 105 1.48 9.82 6.01
N ASP A 106 2.09 10.53 6.94
CA ASP A 106 3.09 11.53 6.65
C ASP A 106 4.42 10.86 6.28
N PHE A 107 5.34 11.63 5.72
CA PHE A 107 6.64 11.14 5.23
C PHE A 107 7.38 10.29 6.26
N LYS A 108 7.51 10.79 7.49
CA LYS A 108 8.25 10.09 8.55
C LYS A 108 7.61 8.76 8.93
N SER A 109 6.29 8.76 9.07
CA SER A 109 5.56 7.54 9.45
C SER A 109 5.60 6.49 8.36
N ILE A 110 5.56 6.89 7.09
CA ILE A 110 5.70 5.97 5.97
C ILE A 110 7.06 5.29 6.01
N ILE A 111 8.14 6.05 6.20
CA ILE A 111 9.49 5.50 6.32
C ILE A 111 9.59 4.54 7.50
N ASP A 112 9.06 4.91 8.66
CA ASP A 112 9.10 4.08 9.85
C ASP A 112 8.36 2.75 9.64
N ASN A 113 7.22 2.78 8.98
CA ASN A 113 6.45 1.56 8.67
C ASN A 113 7.16 0.66 7.67
N ILE A 114 7.83 1.22 6.67
CA ILE A 114 8.61 0.44 5.72
C ILE A 114 9.79 -0.22 6.43
N ALA A 115 10.50 0.51 7.27
CA ALA A 115 11.60 -0.03 8.06
C ALA A 115 11.14 -1.16 8.97
N LYS A 116 10.00 -0.98 9.63
CA LYS A 116 9.41 -2.01 10.48
C LYS A 116 9.06 -3.27 9.69
N SER A 117 8.52 -3.13 8.50
CA SER A 117 8.15 -4.27 7.66
C SER A 117 9.37 -5.10 7.25
N ILE A 118 10.50 -4.45 7.04
CA ILE A 118 11.76 -5.13 6.70
C ILE A 118 12.29 -5.91 7.90
N VAL A 119 12.23 -5.33 9.08
CA VAL A 119 12.70 -5.99 10.33
C VAL A 119 11.82 -7.18 10.70
N ASP A 120 10.51 -7.08 10.48
CA ASP A 120 9.55 -8.12 10.84
C ASP A 120 9.55 -9.32 9.87
N ASN A 121 10.24 -9.20 8.74
CA ASN A 121 10.32 -10.28 7.77
C ASN A 121 11.50 -11.23 8.05
#